data_1e7a486686d94b42009d5962275170e3
#
_entry.id   1e7a486686d94b42009d5962275170e3
#
_cell.length_a   1.000
_cell.length_b   1.000
_cell.length_c   1.000
_cell.angle_alpha   90.00
_cell.angle_beta   90.00
_cell.angle_gamma   90.00
#
_symmetry.space_group_name_H-M   'P 1'
#
loop_
_entity.id
_entity.type
_entity.pdbx_description
1 polymer ?
#
loop_
_entity_poly.entity_id
_entity_poly.type
_entity_poly.pdbx_seq_one_letter_code
_entity_poly.pdbx_strand_id
1 'polypeptide(L)'
;MAARVFDAFNDPFMGVIVAKTKTKWGKFRPWLMIGTVTNAIVLFLMFSAPPALNGSGLVAYAAITYILWGVTYTMMDIPFWSMIPAFTHSGKEREDLSTLGRSCAGVGSAIITVITMICVNALGDGSERNGFSRFALIIAVLFVVFITVTCLNIKEKSTVDVDAPSIGQMFKALLQNDQAMTVVITIVLINCAIYTTSNLVIYFFKYDFGGAAWYNSYTLFNTFGGAVQILSMMLLFPLLRKFMNTIRIFYVSFCMAIAGYAVLLVLCFTNMSSVFLLFIPGFLIFAANGMLTVLTTV
;
A
#
# COMPACT_ATOMS: atom_id res chain seq x y z
N MET A 1 16.18 -2.17 -5.70
CA MET A 1 16.06 -3.62 -5.88
C MET A 1 16.50 -4.40 -4.65
N ALA A 2 17.73 -4.21 -4.12
CA ALA A 2 18.21 -4.94 -2.93
C ALA A 2 17.26 -4.88 -1.71
N ALA A 3 16.72 -3.72 -1.38
CA ALA A 3 15.78 -3.56 -0.26
C ALA A 3 14.50 -4.40 -0.42
N ARG A 4 13.95 -4.51 -1.64
CA ARG A 4 12.76 -5.35 -1.91
C ARG A 4 13.02 -6.85 -1.77
N VAL A 5 14.23 -7.28 -2.13
CA VAL A 5 14.65 -8.67 -1.90
C VAL A 5 14.79 -8.93 -0.40
N PHE A 6 15.33 -7.96 0.35
CA PHE A 6 15.44 -8.04 1.79
C PHE A 6 14.05 -8.12 2.46
N ASP A 7 13.09 -7.29 2.05
CA ASP A 7 11.71 -7.30 2.55
C ASP A 7 11.06 -8.69 2.38
N ALA A 8 11.25 -9.34 1.21
CA ALA A 8 10.71 -10.66 0.93
C ALA A 8 11.20 -11.76 1.89
N PHE A 9 12.41 -11.61 2.45
CA PHE A 9 12.90 -12.50 3.50
C PHE A 9 12.44 -12.06 4.90
N ASN A 10 12.38 -10.76 5.15
CA ASN A 10 12.02 -10.21 6.45
C ASN A 10 10.57 -10.54 6.86
N ASP A 11 9.64 -10.51 5.92
CA ASP A 11 8.20 -10.72 6.17
C ASP A 11 7.87 -12.09 6.79
N PRO A 12 8.34 -13.24 6.25
CA PRO A 12 8.11 -14.54 6.86
C PRO A 12 8.72 -14.67 8.26
N PHE A 13 9.91 -14.08 8.50
CA PHE A 13 10.52 -14.08 9.82
C PHE A 13 9.66 -13.33 10.83
N MET A 14 9.17 -12.15 10.47
CA MET A 14 8.30 -11.37 11.34
C MET A 14 6.98 -12.12 11.62
N GLY A 15 6.40 -12.77 10.62
CA GLY A 15 5.21 -13.60 10.78
C GLY A 15 5.39 -14.69 11.84
N VAL A 16 6.55 -15.39 11.83
CA VAL A 16 6.87 -16.42 12.85
C VAL A 16 7.09 -15.82 14.24
N ILE A 17 7.78 -14.67 14.33
CA ILE A 17 8.02 -13.97 15.60
C ILE A 17 6.69 -13.57 16.23
N VAL A 18 5.79 -12.96 15.46
CA VAL A 18 4.44 -12.58 15.91
C VAL A 18 3.66 -13.83 16.32
N ALA A 19 3.73 -14.91 15.54
CA ALA A 19 3.03 -16.16 15.84
C ALA A 19 3.45 -16.77 17.18
N LYS A 20 4.73 -16.69 17.54
CA LYS A 20 5.28 -17.20 18.82
C LYS A 20 5.09 -16.27 20.01
N THR A 21 4.64 -15.04 19.78
CA THR A 21 4.50 -14.05 20.86
C THR A 21 3.29 -14.35 21.73
N LYS A 22 3.51 -14.44 23.04
CA LYS A 22 2.48 -14.61 24.07
C LYS A 22 2.70 -13.53 25.15
N THR A 23 1.85 -12.49 25.15
CA THR A 23 1.94 -11.43 26.16
C THR A 23 0.57 -11.15 26.80
N LYS A 24 0.58 -10.52 27.97
CA LYS A 24 -0.65 -10.07 28.66
C LYS A 24 -1.45 -9.04 27.84
N TRP A 25 -0.80 -8.37 26.87
CA TRP A 25 -1.41 -7.38 25.99
C TRP A 25 -1.99 -8.00 24.70
N GLY A 26 -1.80 -9.29 24.50
CA GLY A 26 -2.15 -10.01 23.29
C GLY A 26 -0.92 -10.40 22.46
N LYS A 27 -1.16 -10.89 21.26
CA LYS A 27 -0.14 -11.40 20.35
C LYS A 27 0.35 -10.33 19.39
N PHE A 28 -0.55 -9.49 18.88
CA PHE A 28 -0.29 -8.53 17.80
C PHE A 28 0.01 -7.12 18.33
N ARG A 29 -0.70 -6.67 19.36
CA ARG A 29 -0.61 -5.30 19.90
C ARG A 29 0.79 -4.88 20.31
N PRO A 30 1.61 -5.71 21.01
CA PRO A 30 2.97 -5.31 21.37
C PRO A 30 3.84 -4.99 20.14
N TRP A 31 3.74 -5.83 19.10
CA TRP A 31 4.51 -5.64 17.87
C TRP A 31 4.03 -4.44 17.08
N LEU A 32 2.72 -4.21 17.05
CA LEU A 32 2.14 -3.02 16.44
C LEU A 32 2.67 -1.74 17.08
N MET A 33 2.74 -1.68 18.44
CA MET A 33 3.28 -0.53 19.15
C MET A 33 4.79 -0.36 18.95
N ILE A 34 5.57 -1.43 19.14
CA ILE A 34 7.04 -1.37 18.99
C ILE A 34 7.38 -1.00 17.54
N GLY A 35 6.75 -1.65 16.54
CA GLY A 35 6.96 -1.38 15.13
C GLY A 35 6.61 0.06 14.78
N THR A 36 5.49 0.59 15.29
CA THR A 36 5.07 1.97 15.03
C THR A 36 6.04 2.99 15.60
N VAL A 37 6.46 2.84 16.87
CA VAL A 37 7.38 3.78 17.50
C VAL A 37 8.75 3.76 16.83
N THR A 38 9.28 2.57 16.55
CA THR A 38 10.57 2.44 15.85
C THR A 38 10.49 2.96 14.42
N ASN A 39 9.39 2.68 13.69
CA ASN A 39 9.20 3.20 12.34
C ASN A 39 9.05 4.73 12.30
N ALA A 40 8.34 5.32 13.27
CA ALA A 40 8.20 6.77 13.41
C ALA A 40 9.56 7.45 13.64
N ILE A 41 10.41 6.87 14.48
CA ILE A 41 11.78 7.36 14.72
C ILE A 41 12.60 7.28 13.43
N VAL A 42 12.57 6.14 12.76
CA VAL A 42 13.33 5.95 11.50
C VAL A 42 12.82 6.87 10.40
N LEU A 43 11.50 7.08 10.29
CA LEU A 43 10.89 8.03 9.37
C LEU A 43 11.44 9.44 9.60
N PHE A 44 11.46 9.91 10.86
CA PHE A 44 12.02 11.21 11.20
C PHE A 44 13.51 11.30 10.83
N LEU A 45 14.31 10.29 11.18
CA LEU A 45 15.73 10.24 10.84
C LEU A 45 15.96 10.28 9.33
N MET A 46 15.17 9.57 8.55
CA MET A 46 15.30 9.53 7.08
C MET A 46 15.19 10.93 6.45
N PHE A 47 14.31 11.79 6.99
CA PHE A 47 14.14 13.18 6.53
C PHE A 47 14.97 14.21 7.30
N SER A 48 15.76 13.79 8.30
CA SER A 48 16.59 14.64 9.15
C SER A 48 18.09 14.32 9.02
N ALA A 49 18.55 14.06 7.79
CA ALA A 49 19.95 13.75 7.55
C ALA A 49 20.87 14.86 8.09
N PRO A 50 22.01 14.56 8.76
CA PRO A 50 22.95 15.55 9.27
C PRO A 50 23.49 16.47 8.15
N PRO A 51 23.62 17.80 8.39
CA PRO A 51 24.11 18.73 7.37
C PRO A 51 25.53 18.47 6.89
N ALA A 52 26.33 17.81 7.73
CA ALA A 52 27.73 17.46 7.44
C ALA A 52 27.88 16.34 6.40
N LEU A 53 26.81 15.58 6.12
CA LEU A 53 26.87 14.48 5.17
C LEU A 53 26.68 14.97 3.74
N ASN A 54 27.67 14.72 2.88
CA ASN A 54 27.63 15.05 1.46
C ASN A 54 28.06 13.84 0.62
N GLY A 55 27.69 13.85 -0.67
CA GLY A 55 28.11 12.84 -1.64
C GLY A 55 27.78 11.41 -1.21
N SER A 56 28.78 10.53 -1.18
CA SER A 56 28.63 9.12 -0.85
C SER A 56 28.12 8.86 0.58
N GLY A 57 28.47 9.73 1.53
CA GLY A 57 27.99 9.64 2.91
C GLY A 57 26.47 9.85 3.02
N LEU A 58 25.92 10.79 2.27
CA LEU A 58 24.46 11.03 2.21
C LEU A 58 23.73 9.85 1.56
N VAL A 59 24.29 9.28 0.50
CA VAL A 59 23.71 8.10 -0.17
C VAL A 59 23.71 6.89 0.76
N ALA A 60 24.81 6.65 1.49
CA ALA A 60 24.90 5.56 2.46
C ALA A 60 23.87 5.75 3.60
N TYR A 61 23.76 6.98 4.14
CA TYR A 61 22.77 7.32 5.16
C TYR A 61 21.34 7.05 4.66
N ALA A 62 20.99 7.52 3.46
CA ALA A 62 19.69 7.29 2.87
C ALA A 62 19.39 5.80 2.63
N ALA A 63 20.39 5.03 2.19
CA ALA A 63 20.26 3.60 1.98
C ALA A 63 20.02 2.84 3.30
N ILE A 64 20.78 3.16 4.35
CA ILE A 64 20.64 2.54 5.68
C ILE A 64 19.29 2.88 6.29
N THR A 65 18.92 4.16 6.32
CA THR A 65 17.63 4.59 6.89
C THR A 65 16.45 4.02 6.11
N TYR A 66 16.54 3.87 4.79
CA TYR A 66 15.52 3.24 3.96
C TYR A 66 15.35 1.74 4.26
N ILE A 67 16.44 1.01 4.46
CA ILE A 67 16.39 -0.40 4.86
C ILE A 67 15.78 -0.54 6.25
N LEU A 68 16.22 0.28 7.22
CA LEU A 68 15.66 0.29 8.57
C LEU A 68 14.17 0.64 8.56
N TRP A 69 13.75 1.57 7.69
CA TRP A 69 12.35 1.91 7.52
C TRP A 69 11.53 0.69 7.04
N GLY A 70 12.03 -0.06 6.05
CA GLY A 70 11.39 -1.29 5.58
C GLY A 70 11.24 -2.33 6.69
N VAL A 71 12.32 -2.60 7.46
CA VAL A 71 12.28 -3.55 8.59
C VAL A 71 11.24 -3.14 9.63
N THR A 72 11.27 -1.90 10.07
CA THR A 72 10.36 -1.40 11.11
C THR A 72 8.92 -1.29 10.61
N TYR A 73 8.73 -1.03 9.30
CA TYR A 73 7.42 -1.05 8.67
C TYR A 73 6.81 -2.46 8.70
N THR A 74 7.57 -3.49 8.32
CA THR A 74 7.14 -4.89 8.38
C THR A 74 6.74 -5.31 9.81
N MET A 75 7.49 -4.84 10.82
CA MET A 75 7.16 -5.11 12.24
C MET A 75 5.78 -4.58 12.65
N MET A 76 5.26 -3.57 11.99
CA MET A 76 3.94 -2.99 12.24
C MET A 76 2.89 -3.53 11.27
N ASP A 77 3.19 -3.61 9.98
CA ASP A 77 2.23 -3.93 8.92
C ASP A 77 1.70 -5.37 9.04
N ILE A 78 2.58 -6.35 9.27
CA ILE A 78 2.18 -7.76 9.41
C ILE A 78 1.24 -7.97 10.60
N PRO A 79 1.53 -7.50 11.83
CA PRO A 79 0.59 -7.61 12.94
C PRO A 79 -0.73 -6.88 12.68
N PHE A 80 -0.70 -5.72 12.02
CA PHE A 80 -1.89 -4.94 11.72
C PHE A 80 -2.90 -5.72 10.87
N TRP A 81 -2.47 -6.27 9.74
CA TRP A 81 -3.35 -7.05 8.87
C TRP A 81 -3.71 -8.41 9.46
N SER A 82 -2.77 -9.06 10.15
CA SER A 82 -2.99 -10.35 10.81
C SER A 82 -3.92 -10.27 12.02
N MET A 83 -4.10 -9.08 12.60
CA MET A 83 -4.99 -8.88 13.73
C MET A 83 -6.46 -8.88 13.32
N ILE A 84 -6.82 -8.51 12.09
CA ILE A 84 -8.21 -8.45 11.61
C ILE A 84 -8.97 -9.76 11.87
N PRO A 85 -8.45 -10.95 11.52
CA PRO A 85 -9.10 -12.22 11.85
C PRO A 85 -9.25 -12.49 13.35
N ALA A 86 -8.40 -11.91 14.19
CA ALA A 86 -8.40 -12.19 15.64
C ALA A 86 -9.55 -11.51 16.40
N PHE A 87 -10.19 -10.49 15.84
CA PHE A 87 -11.32 -9.81 16.49
C PHE A 87 -12.61 -9.79 15.68
N THR A 88 -12.63 -10.33 14.45
CA THR A 88 -13.83 -10.49 13.62
C THR A 88 -14.45 -11.89 13.83
N HIS A 89 -15.77 -11.95 13.84
CA HIS A 89 -16.51 -13.21 14.06
C HIS A 89 -16.93 -13.90 12.76
N SER A 90 -17.09 -13.16 11.68
CA SER A 90 -17.56 -13.69 10.40
C SER A 90 -16.65 -13.29 9.23
N GLY A 91 -16.74 -14.07 8.14
CA GLY A 91 -16.03 -13.72 6.89
C GLY A 91 -16.47 -12.38 6.33
N LYS A 92 -17.77 -12.02 6.50
CA LYS A 92 -18.30 -10.75 6.05
C LYS A 92 -17.74 -9.56 6.84
N GLU A 93 -17.71 -9.66 8.18
CA GLU A 93 -17.08 -8.61 9.01
C GLU A 93 -15.59 -8.40 8.63
N ARG A 94 -14.88 -9.48 8.34
CA ARG A 94 -13.48 -9.43 7.90
C ARG A 94 -13.34 -8.71 6.57
N GLU A 95 -14.22 -9.02 5.61
CA GLU A 95 -14.27 -8.39 4.30
C GLU A 95 -14.58 -6.89 4.43
N ASP A 96 -15.62 -6.53 5.19
CA ASP A 96 -16.03 -5.14 5.40
C ASP A 96 -14.91 -4.32 6.05
N LEU A 97 -14.26 -4.87 7.07
CA LEU A 97 -13.17 -4.18 7.78
C LEU A 97 -11.90 -4.05 6.93
N SER A 98 -11.55 -5.08 6.18
CA SER A 98 -10.41 -5.02 5.24
C SER A 98 -10.66 -3.99 4.13
N THR A 99 -11.88 -3.94 3.60
CA THR A 99 -12.30 -2.95 2.60
C THR A 99 -12.23 -1.54 3.16
N LEU A 100 -12.74 -1.33 4.39
CA LEU A 100 -12.67 -0.04 5.06
C LEU A 100 -11.21 0.38 5.30
N GLY A 101 -10.37 -0.53 5.80
CA GLY A 101 -8.95 -0.26 6.04
C GLY A 101 -8.20 0.16 4.77
N ARG A 102 -8.42 -0.55 3.65
CA ARG A 102 -7.82 -0.19 2.35
C ARG A 102 -8.34 1.14 1.82
N SER A 103 -9.64 1.39 1.95
CA SER A 103 -10.24 2.66 1.54
C SER A 103 -9.67 3.84 2.33
N CYS A 104 -9.57 3.72 3.65
CA CYS A 104 -8.96 4.74 4.50
C CYS A 104 -7.47 4.96 4.17
N ALA A 105 -6.72 3.88 3.89
CA ALA A 105 -5.33 3.99 3.44
C ALA A 105 -5.21 4.75 2.12
N GLY A 106 -6.11 4.49 1.16
CA GLY A 106 -6.18 5.22 -0.12
C GLY A 106 -6.46 6.71 0.07
N VAL A 107 -7.45 7.05 0.91
CA VAL A 107 -7.77 8.45 1.24
C VAL A 107 -6.61 9.14 1.95
N GLY A 108 -6.00 8.47 2.93
CA GLY A 108 -4.83 9.00 3.65
C GLY A 108 -3.66 9.29 2.69
N SER A 109 -3.37 8.37 1.79
CA SER A 109 -2.33 8.54 0.75
C SER A 109 -2.62 9.75 -0.14
N ALA A 110 -3.87 9.93 -0.59
CA ALA A 110 -4.26 11.08 -1.41
C ALA A 110 -4.11 12.40 -0.66
N ILE A 111 -4.56 12.47 0.60
CA ILE A 111 -4.42 13.66 1.45
C ILE A 111 -2.93 14.02 1.59
N ILE A 112 -2.09 13.07 1.97
CA ILE A 112 -0.65 13.30 2.14
C ILE A 112 -0.02 13.77 0.82
N THR A 113 -0.35 13.16 -0.32
CA THR A 113 0.18 13.57 -1.61
C THR A 113 -0.12 15.04 -1.93
N VAL A 114 -1.34 15.51 -1.62
CA VAL A 114 -1.76 16.90 -1.88
C VAL A 114 -1.12 17.88 -0.90
N ILE A 115 -1.11 17.56 0.40
CA ILE A 115 -0.70 18.52 1.42
C ILE A 115 0.82 18.58 1.64
N THR A 116 1.58 17.56 1.22
CA THR A 116 3.02 17.46 1.51
C THR A 116 3.77 18.73 1.11
N MET A 117 3.70 19.15 -0.15
CA MET A 117 4.46 20.32 -0.61
C MET A 117 3.95 21.64 0.01
N ILE A 118 2.66 21.72 0.29
CA ILE A 118 2.06 22.88 0.97
C ILE A 118 2.64 23.00 2.39
N CYS A 119 2.63 21.90 3.13
CA CYS A 119 3.18 21.83 4.48
C CYS A 119 4.71 22.03 4.52
N VAL A 120 5.43 21.41 3.58
CA VAL A 120 6.89 21.56 3.49
C VAL A 120 7.27 23.03 3.26
N ASN A 121 6.60 23.71 2.35
CA ASN A 121 6.85 25.13 2.10
C ASN A 121 6.49 26.01 3.30
N ALA A 122 5.36 25.74 3.96
CA ALA A 122 4.92 26.49 5.12
C ALA A 122 5.82 26.30 6.35
N LEU A 123 6.35 25.09 6.55
CA LEU A 123 7.19 24.73 7.70
C LEU A 123 8.68 24.93 7.47
N GLY A 124 9.10 25.18 6.23
CA GLY A 124 10.50 25.14 5.83
C GLY A 124 11.30 26.41 6.11
N ASP A 125 10.66 27.55 6.39
CA ASP A 125 11.33 28.86 6.56
C ASP A 125 12.33 29.16 5.40
N GLY A 126 11.94 28.84 4.17
CA GLY A 126 12.80 28.99 2.97
C GLY A 126 13.75 27.83 2.69
N SER A 127 13.75 26.77 3.50
CA SER A 127 14.55 25.55 3.28
C SER A 127 13.64 24.32 3.17
N GLU A 128 13.57 23.70 1.98
CA GLU A 128 12.82 22.47 1.78
C GLU A 128 13.28 21.34 2.73
N ARG A 129 14.57 21.26 3.00
CA ARG A 129 15.15 20.28 3.93
C ARG A 129 14.53 20.37 5.32
N ASN A 130 14.45 21.59 5.87
CA ASN A 130 13.84 21.84 7.17
C ASN A 130 12.34 21.56 7.14
N GLY A 131 11.68 21.91 6.02
CA GLY A 131 10.28 21.66 5.80
C GLY A 131 9.95 20.16 5.83
N PHE A 132 10.69 19.35 5.08
CA PHE A 132 10.52 17.88 5.10
C PHE A 132 10.78 17.28 6.47
N SER A 133 11.82 17.71 7.18
CA SER A 133 12.13 17.20 8.53
C SER A 133 11.02 17.51 9.52
N ARG A 134 10.52 18.75 9.55
CA ARG A 134 9.42 19.18 10.44
C ARG A 134 8.11 18.46 10.09
N PHE A 135 7.81 18.35 8.80
CA PHE A 135 6.63 17.63 8.33
C PHE A 135 6.70 16.14 8.70
N ALA A 136 7.85 15.49 8.49
CA ALA A 136 8.06 14.10 8.89
C ALA A 136 7.86 13.89 10.40
N LEU A 137 8.29 14.84 11.24
CA LEU A 137 8.06 14.78 12.68
C LEU A 137 6.56 14.84 13.02
N ILE A 138 5.80 15.73 12.37
CA ILE A 138 4.35 15.84 12.58
C ILE A 138 3.67 14.51 12.19
N ILE A 139 4.00 13.97 11.03
CA ILE A 139 3.43 12.70 10.56
C ILE A 139 3.82 11.55 11.49
N ALA A 140 5.07 11.50 11.96
CA ALA A 140 5.53 10.49 12.92
C ALA A 140 4.73 10.52 14.22
N VAL A 141 4.49 11.71 14.78
CA VAL A 141 3.68 11.88 15.99
C VAL A 141 2.23 11.46 15.76
N LEU A 142 1.60 11.91 14.68
CA LEU A 142 0.22 11.51 14.35
C LEU A 142 0.10 10.00 14.16
N PHE A 143 1.08 9.39 13.50
CA PHE A 143 1.14 7.95 13.31
C PHE A 143 1.17 7.19 14.65
N VAL A 144 2.04 7.58 15.56
CA VAL A 144 2.12 6.98 16.91
C VAL A 144 0.79 7.17 17.66
N VAL A 145 0.20 8.36 17.62
CA VAL A 145 -1.08 8.66 18.28
C VAL A 145 -2.19 7.76 17.76
N PHE A 146 -2.38 7.67 16.44
CA PHE A 146 -3.46 6.88 15.85
C PHE A 146 -3.31 5.37 16.14
N ILE A 147 -2.10 4.84 16.04
CA ILE A 147 -1.87 3.42 16.37
C ILE A 147 -2.02 3.16 17.86
N THR A 148 -1.61 4.09 18.73
CA THR A 148 -1.85 3.98 20.18
C THR A 148 -3.35 3.93 20.48
N VAL A 149 -4.15 4.83 19.90
CA VAL A 149 -5.61 4.81 20.02
C VAL A 149 -6.18 3.48 19.54
N THR A 150 -5.71 2.97 18.41
CA THR A 150 -6.11 1.66 17.88
C THR A 150 -5.78 0.54 18.88
N CYS A 151 -4.57 0.48 19.40
CA CYS A 151 -4.14 -0.55 20.34
C CYS A 151 -4.90 -0.51 21.69
N LEU A 152 -5.33 0.67 22.12
CA LEU A 152 -6.11 0.82 23.37
C LEU A 152 -7.55 0.35 23.21
N ASN A 153 -8.16 0.58 22.04
CA ASN A 153 -9.57 0.28 21.81
C ASN A 153 -9.82 -1.16 21.31
N ILE A 154 -8.89 -1.77 20.60
CA ILE A 154 -9.05 -3.13 20.10
C ILE A 154 -8.67 -4.14 21.18
N LYS A 155 -9.55 -5.11 21.45
CA LYS A 155 -9.28 -6.26 22.32
C LYS A 155 -9.18 -7.52 21.44
N GLU A 156 -8.03 -8.17 21.49
CA GLU A 156 -7.86 -9.48 20.85
C GLU A 156 -8.71 -10.51 21.60
N LYS A 157 -9.69 -11.11 20.91
CA LYS A 157 -10.66 -12.05 21.52
C LYS A 157 -10.21 -13.50 21.42
N SER A 158 -9.30 -13.81 20.54
CA SER A 158 -8.85 -15.18 20.24
C SER A 158 -7.35 -15.33 20.45
N THR A 159 -6.97 -15.90 21.57
CA THR A 159 -5.67 -16.54 21.75
C THR A 159 -5.82 -18.03 21.46
N VAL A 160 -6.05 -18.39 20.20
CA VAL A 160 -5.90 -19.80 19.82
C VAL A 160 -4.43 -20.10 19.88
N ASP A 161 -4.04 -20.91 20.85
CA ASP A 161 -2.68 -21.47 20.96
C ASP A 161 -2.47 -22.45 19.81
N VAL A 162 -2.15 -21.94 18.65
CA VAL A 162 -1.65 -22.76 17.54
C VAL A 162 -0.14 -22.77 17.69
N ASP A 163 0.44 -23.95 17.82
CA ASP A 163 1.88 -24.10 17.75
C ASP A 163 2.38 -23.45 16.47
N ALA A 164 3.23 -22.43 16.62
CA ALA A 164 3.70 -21.66 15.48
C ALA A 164 4.59 -22.55 14.62
N PRO A 165 4.19 -22.89 13.38
CA PRO A 165 4.96 -23.76 12.52
C PRO A 165 6.32 -23.11 12.19
N SER A 166 7.32 -23.93 11.92
CA SER A 166 8.59 -23.42 11.39
C SER A 166 8.39 -22.86 9.98
N ILE A 167 9.27 -21.94 9.56
CA ILE A 167 9.22 -21.34 8.20
C ILE A 167 9.14 -22.44 7.12
N GLY A 168 9.94 -23.51 7.24
CA GLY A 168 9.89 -24.62 6.31
C GLY A 168 8.55 -25.38 6.30
N GLN A 169 7.90 -25.51 7.45
CA GLN A 169 6.55 -26.11 7.53
C GLN A 169 5.49 -25.20 6.91
N MET A 170 5.61 -23.88 7.07
CA MET A 170 4.71 -22.90 6.43
C MET A 170 4.80 -22.98 4.90
N PHE A 171 6.02 -22.97 4.35
CA PHE A 171 6.22 -23.14 2.90
C PHE A 171 5.73 -24.50 2.40
N LYS A 172 6.01 -25.57 3.13
CA LYS A 172 5.52 -26.90 2.76
C LYS A 172 3.99 -26.97 2.77
N ALA A 173 3.33 -26.44 3.78
CA ALA A 173 1.88 -26.39 3.86
C ALA A 173 1.27 -25.55 2.73
N LEU A 174 1.90 -24.43 2.37
CA LEU A 174 1.49 -23.59 1.23
C LEU A 174 1.61 -24.35 -0.09
N LEU A 175 2.75 -25.00 -0.34
CA LEU A 175 2.98 -25.80 -1.56
C LEU A 175 2.06 -27.02 -1.67
N GLN A 176 1.59 -27.57 -0.55
CA GLN A 176 0.67 -28.71 -0.52
C GLN A 176 -0.80 -28.30 -0.65
N ASN A 177 -1.12 -27.01 -0.54
CA ASN A 177 -2.47 -26.49 -0.64
C ASN A 177 -2.67 -25.78 -1.98
N ASP A 178 -3.21 -26.49 -2.97
CA ASP A 178 -3.42 -25.95 -4.32
C ASP A 178 -4.30 -24.69 -4.35
N GLN A 179 -5.29 -24.61 -3.46
CA GLN A 179 -6.17 -23.43 -3.37
C GLN A 179 -5.41 -22.21 -2.85
N ALA A 180 -4.65 -22.38 -1.75
CA ALA A 180 -3.82 -21.31 -1.20
C ALA A 180 -2.74 -20.86 -2.20
N MET A 181 -2.10 -21.80 -2.89
CA MET A 181 -1.10 -21.50 -3.92
C MET A 181 -1.71 -20.71 -5.08
N THR A 182 -2.89 -21.08 -5.56
CA THR A 182 -3.61 -20.35 -6.61
C THR A 182 -3.91 -18.92 -6.19
N VAL A 183 -4.37 -18.72 -4.96
CA VAL A 183 -4.63 -17.37 -4.42
C VAL A 183 -3.34 -16.54 -4.36
N VAL A 184 -2.25 -17.11 -3.84
CA VAL A 184 -0.94 -16.41 -3.75
C VAL A 184 -0.43 -16.02 -5.14
N ILE A 185 -0.45 -16.94 -6.11
CA ILE A 185 -0.02 -16.62 -7.48
C ILE A 185 -0.90 -15.52 -8.08
N THR A 186 -2.22 -15.58 -7.87
CA THR A 186 -3.15 -14.56 -8.34
C THR A 186 -2.83 -13.20 -7.74
N ILE A 187 -2.60 -13.11 -6.44
CA ILE A 187 -2.21 -11.87 -5.75
C ILE A 187 -0.90 -11.32 -6.32
N VAL A 188 0.11 -12.17 -6.51
CA VAL A 188 1.40 -11.76 -7.08
C VAL A 188 1.23 -11.19 -8.48
N LEU A 189 0.47 -11.85 -9.35
CA LEU A 189 0.23 -11.40 -10.72
C LEU A 189 -0.54 -10.07 -10.76
N ILE A 190 -1.58 -9.92 -9.94
CA ILE A 190 -2.36 -8.67 -9.83
C ILE A 190 -1.45 -7.52 -9.38
N ASN A 191 -0.70 -7.70 -8.29
CA ASN A 191 0.19 -6.66 -7.79
C ASN A 191 1.28 -6.32 -8.82
N CYS A 192 1.84 -7.31 -9.51
CA CYS A 192 2.80 -7.10 -10.58
C CYS A 192 2.20 -6.22 -11.70
N ALA A 193 0.97 -6.51 -12.14
CA ALA A 193 0.28 -5.72 -13.14
C ALA A 193 0.01 -4.28 -12.67
N ILE A 194 -0.49 -4.10 -11.43
CA ILE A 194 -0.77 -2.78 -10.85
C ILE A 194 0.52 -1.95 -10.74
N TYR A 195 1.58 -2.51 -10.17
CA TYR A 195 2.86 -1.79 -10.01
C TYR A 195 3.52 -1.48 -11.34
N THR A 196 3.47 -2.41 -12.31
CA THR A 196 4.01 -2.17 -13.65
C THR A 196 3.27 -1.04 -14.33
N THR A 197 1.95 -1.03 -14.31
CA THR A 197 1.13 0.05 -14.85
C THR A 197 1.47 1.38 -14.21
N SER A 198 1.46 1.45 -12.88
CA SER A 198 1.71 2.69 -12.13
C SER A 198 3.10 3.27 -12.43
N ASN A 199 4.12 2.42 -12.62
CA ASN A 199 5.47 2.87 -12.93
C ASN A 199 5.69 3.21 -14.40
N LEU A 200 4.94 2.61 -15.33
CA LEU A 200 5.10 2.86 -16.77
C LEU A 200 4.30 4.04 -17.30
N VAL A 201 3.22 4.43 -16.61
CA VAL A 201 2.37 5.56 -17.04
C VAL A 201 3.17 6.85 -17.26
N ILE A 202 4.16 7.16 -16.42
CA ILE A 202 4.99 8.36 -16.61
C ILE A 202 5.78 8.33 -17.92
N TYR A 203 6.31 7.14 -18.30
CA TYR A 203 7.07 6.96 -19.54
C TYR A 203 6.17 7.07 -20.76
N PHE A 204 4.95 6.54 -20.69
CA PHE A 204 3.93 6.71 -21.72
C PHE A 204 3.66 8.20 -22.00
N PHE A 205 3.39 9.01 -20.95
CA PHE A 205 3.17 10.44 -21.13
C PHE A 205 4.41 11.18 -21.64
N LYS A 206 5.60 10.77 -21.21
CA LYS A 206 6.85 11.43 -21.58
C LYS A 206 7.27 11.14 -23.02
N TYR A 207 7.10 9.91 -23.51
CA TYR A 207 7.68 9.46 -24.76
C TYR A 207 6.63 9.28 -25.89
N ASP A 208 5.45 8.76 -25.57
CA ASP A 208 4.41 8.45 -26.56
C ASP A 208 3.42 9.60 -26.71
N PHE A 209 2.86 10.10 -25.60
CA PHE A 209 1.95 11.25 -25.63
C PHE A 209 2.69 12.54 -25.99
N GLY A 210 3.88 12.76 -25.41
CA GLY A 210 4.83 13.82 -25.75
C GLY A 210 4.33 15.25 -25.54
N GLY A 211 5.03 16.19 -26.18
CA GLY A 211 4.72 17.60 -26.15
C GLY A 211 5.33 18.37 -24.95
N ALA A 212 5.36 19.71 -25.06
CA ALA A 212 5.94 20.58 -24.03
C ALA A 212 5.21 20.51 -22.66
N ALA A 213 3.93 20.11 -22.66
CA ALA A 213 3.08 20.05 -21.49
C ALA A 213 2.82 18.61 -20.98
N TRP A 214 3.62 17.61 -21.39
CA TRP A 214 3.42 16.21 -21.02
C TRP A 214 3.28 16.00 -19.51
N TYR A 215 4.03 16.74 -18.70
CA TYR A 215 4.01 16.63 -17.24
C TYR A 215 2.64 17.05 -16.66
N ASN A 216 2.03 18.12 -17.17
CA ASN A 216 0.70 18.55 -16.74
C ASN A 216 -0.35 17.50 -17.11
N SER A 217 -0.24 16.93 -18.30
CA SER A 217 -1.11 15.86 -18.78
C SER A 217 -0.99 14.59 -17.94
N TYR A 218 0.23 14.20 -17.59
CA TYR A 218 0.51 13.10 -16.67
C TYR A 218 -0.09 13.36 -15.29
N THR A 219 0.15 14.54 -14.72
CA THR A 219 -0.35 14.90 -13.39
C THR A 219 -1.87 14.87 -13.35
N LEU A 220 -2.53 15.43 -14.36
CA LEU A 220 -3.99 15.44 -14.47
C LEU A 220 -4.55 14.01 -14.57
N PHE A 221 -3.96 13.18 -15.43
CA PHE A 221 -4.37 11.79 -15.61
C PHE A 221 -4.15 10.95 -14.34
N ASN A 222 -3.00 11.11 -13.70
CA ASN A 222 -2.67 10.37 -12.48
C ASN A 222 -3.55 10.78 -11.28
N THR A 223 -3.88 12.07 -11.17
CA THR A 223 -4.82 12.60 -10.15
C THR A 223 -6.23 12.05 -10.39
N PHE A 224 -6.70 12.08 -11.63
CA PHE A 224 -7.97 11.44 -12.02
C PHE A 224 -7.97 9.96 -11.68
N GLY A 225 -6.92 9.24 -12.06
CA GLY A 225 -6.78 7.80 -11.78
C GLY A 225 -6.80 7.49 -10.29
N GLY A 226 -6.08 8.25 -9.48
CA GLY A 226 -6.07 8.10 -8.02
C GLY A 226 -7.46 8.33 -7.42
N ALA A 227 -8.18 9.37 -7.85
CA ALA A 227 -9.55 9.62 -7.41
C ALA A 227 -10.49 8.46 -7.79
N VAL A 228 -10.45 7.99 -9.04
CA VAL A 228 -11.25 6.85 -9.51
C VAL A 228 -10.93 5.59 -8.73
N GLN A 229 -9.66 5.31 -8.47
CA GLN A 229 -9.23 4.13 -7.70
C GLN A 229 -9.81 4.15 -6.28
N ILE A 230 -9.72 5.29 -5.58
CA ILE A 230 -10.27 5.45 -4.22
C ILE A 230 -11.79 5.32 -4.22
N LEU A 231 -12.48 6.00 -5.15
CA LEU A 231 -13.93 5.90 -5.27
C LEU A 231 -14.39 4.47 -5.61
N SER A 232 -13.60 3.75 -6.40
CA SER A 232 -13.86 2.34 -6.70
C SER A 232 -13.75 1.46 -5.47
N MET A 233 -12.76 1.68 -4.61
CA MET A 233 -12.61 0.95 -3.34
C MET A 233 -13.76 1.25 -2.38
N MET A 234 -14.14 2.53 -2.26
CA MET A 234 -15.10 2.99 -1.26
C MET A 234 -16.55 2.77 -1.67
N LEU A 235 -16.89 2.92 -2.94
CA LEU A 235 -18.27 2.92 -3.42
C LEU A 235 -18.56 1.76 -4.37
N LEU A 236 -17.72 1.57 -5.40
CA LEU A 236 -18.01 0.59 -6.46
C LEU A 236 -17.90 -0.84 -5.95
N PHE A 237 -16.84 -1.16 -5.20
CA PHE A 237 -16.66 -2.50 -4.65
C PHE A 237 -17.78 -2.88 -3.67
N PRO A 238 -18.11 -2.10 -2.62
CA PRO A 238 -19.22 -2.41 -1.71
C PRO A 238 -20.58 -2.46 -2.41
N LEU A 239 -20.81 -1.61 -3.42
CA LEU A 239 -22.03 -1.63 -4.20
C LEU A 239 -22.18 -2.94 -4.99
N LEU A 240 -21.15 -3.34 -5.72
CA LEU A 240 -21.16 -4.60 -6.47
C LEU A 240 -21.27 -5.81 -5.55
N ARG A 241 -20.67 -5.73 -4.36
CA ARG A 241 -20.73 -6.81 -3.36
C ARG A 241 -22.14 -7.10 -2.84
N LYS A 242 -23.06 -6.14 -2.95
CA LYS A 242 -24.49 -6.35 -2.62
C LYS A 242 -25.19 -7.28 -3.62
N PHE A 243 -24.74 -7.29 -4.87
CA PHE A 243 -25.39 -8.01 -5.96
C PHE A 243 -24.58 -9.21 -6.48
N MET A 244 -23.28 -9.23 -6.20
CA MET A 244 -22.35 -10.20 -6.77
C MET A 244 -21.43 -10.81 -5.70
N ASN A 245 -21.04 -12.07 -5.92
CA ASN A 245 -20.04 -12.75 -5.10
C ASN A 245 -18.63 -12.24 -5.42
N THR A 246 -17.70 -12.38 -4.48
CA THR A 246 -16.27 -11.98 -4.58
C THR A 246 -15.63 -12.48 -5.89
N ILE A 247 -15.87 -13.74 -6.27
CA ILE A 247 -15.35 -14.33 -7.50
C ILE A 247 -15.88 -13.63 -8.76
N ARG A 248 -17.18 -13.29 -8.78
CA ARG A 248 -17.77 -12.57 -9.93
C ARG A 248 -17.22 -11.15 -10.03
N ILE A 249 -17.01 -10.47 -8.92
CA ILE A 249 -16.39 -9.13 -8.91
C ILE A 249 -14.95 -9.23 -9.44
N PHE A 250 -14.22 -10.29 -9.09
CA PHE A 250 -12.89 -10.53 -9.63
C PHE A 250 -12.91 -10.62 -11.17
N TYR A 251 -13.79 -11.45 -11.75
CA TYR A 251 -13.90 -11.54 -13.21
C TYR A 251 -14.32 -10.23 -13.87
N VAL A 252 -15.27 -9.50 -13.28
CA VAL A 252 -15.70 -8.18 -13.78
C VAL A 252 -14.53 -7.20 -13.78
N SER A 253 -13.79 -7.11 -12.66
CA SER A 253 -12.62 -6.23 -12.54
C SER A 253 -11.53 -6.61 -13.55
N PHE A 254 -11.29 -7.90 -13.73
CA PHE A 254 -10.31 -8.40 -14.70
C PHE A 254 -10.70 -8.06 -16.15
N CYS A 255 -11.96 -8.29 -16.52
CA CYS A 255 -12.48 -7.91 -17.84
C CYS A 255 -12.43 -6.39 -18.06
N MET A 256 -12.76 -5.58 -17.03
CA MET A 256 -12.65 -4.12 -17.10
C MET A 256 -11.21 -3.67 -17.33
N ALA A 257 -10.24 -4.27 -16.63
CA ALA A 257 -8.83 -3.96 -16.82
C ALA A 257 -8.39 -4.27 -18.26
N ILE A 258 -8.69 -5.47 -18.77
CA ILE A 258 -8.36 -5.87 -20.14
C ILE A 258 -9.01 -4.92 -21.17
N ALA A 259 -10.29 -4.61 -21.00
CA ALA A 259 -10.99 -3.68 -21.88
C ALA A 259 -10.35 -2.29 -21.86
N GLY A 260 -9.98 -1.80 -20.66
CA GLY A 260 -9.28 -0.53 -20.51
C GLY A 260 -7.92 -0.50 -21.24
N TYR A 261 -7.11 -1.55 -21.07
CA TYR A 261 -5.83 -1.66 -21.80
C TYR A 261 -6.02 -1.81 -23.31
N ALA A 262 -7.02 -2.55 -23.76
CA ALA A 262 -7.33 -2.69 -25.19
C ALA A 262 -7.74 -1.34 -25.81
N VAL A 263 -8.62 -0.58 -25.14
CA VAL A 263 -9.02 0.76 -25.59
C VAL A 263 -7.82 1.71 -25.59
N LEU A 264 -6.96 1.67 -24.55
CA LEU A 264 -5.75 2.48 -24.50
C LEU A 264 -4.83 2.15 -25.68
N LEU A 265 -4.62 0.86 -25.97
CA LEU A 265 -3.80 0.43 -27.10
C LEU A 265 -4.34 0.95 -28.43
N VAL A 266 -5.65 0.86 -28.67
CA VAL A 266 -6.28 1.38 -29.88
C VAL A 266 -6.09 2.89 -30.00
N LEU A 267 -6.24 3.63 -28.90
CA LEU A 267 -6.03 5.08 -28.90
C LEU A 267 -4.56 5.45 -29.20
N CYS A 268 -3.60 4.67 -28.72
CA CYS A 268 -2.18 4.86 -29.03
C CYS A 268 -1.90 4.79 -30.55
N PHE A 269 -2.62 3.95 -31.28
CA PHE A 269 -2.44 3.83 -32.73
C PHE A 269 -3.28 4.81 -33.56
N THR A 270 -4.32 5.40 -32.99
CA THR A 270 -5.27 6.23 -33.77
C THR A 270 -5.03 7.73 -33.61
N ASN A 271 -5.13 8.26 -32.43
CA ASN A 271 -4.89 9.69 -32.17
C ASN A 271 -4.80 9.99 -30.68
N MET A 272 -3.68 10.54 -30.22
CA MET A 272 -3.44 10.93 -28.84
C MET A 272 -3.41 12.45 -28.62
N SER A 273 -4.23 13.20 -29.35
CA SER A 273 -4.22 14.66 -29.30
C SER A 273 -4.79 15.27 -28.01
N SER A 274 -5.57 14.49 -27.23
CA SER A 274 -6.23 15.02 -26.03
C SER A 274 -6.14 14.06 -24.84
N VAL A 275 -5.71 14.57 -23.69
CA VAL A 275 -5.68 13.84 -22.39
C VAL A 275 -7.07 13.34 -22.01
N PHE A 276 -8.12 14.09 -22.35
CA PHE A 276 -9.50 13.72 -21.99
C PHE A 276 -9.96 12.40 -22.62
N LEU A 277 -9.45 12.06 -23.82
CA LEU A 277 -9.73 10.76 -24.44
C LEU A 277 -9.15 9.61 -23.63
N LEU A 278 -8.03 9.82 -22.96
CA LEU A 278 -7.38 8.82 -22.11
C LEU A 278 -8.12 8.58 -20.79
N PHE A 279 -9.05 9.46 -20.39
CA PHE A 279 -9.85 9.26 -19.18
C PHE A 279 -10.82 8.07 -19.30
N ILE A 280 -11.27 7.73 -20.50
CA ILE A 280 -12.15 6.57 -20.73
C ILE A 280 -11.43 5.25 -20.37
N PRO A 281 -10.31 4.90 -21.02
CA PRO A 281 -9.54 3.72 -20.63
C PRO A 281 -8.96 3.85 -19.22
N GLY A 282 -8.56 5.05 -18.80
CA GLY A 282 -8.10 5.33 -17.46
C GLY A 282 -9.13 4.97 -16.39
N PHE A 283 -10.39 5.36 -16.59
CA PHE A 283 -11.48 4.99 -15.68
C PHE A 283 -11.59 3.46 -15.53
N LEU A 284 -11.59 2.72 -16.64
CA LEU A 284 -11.70 1.26 -16.61
C LEU A 284 -10.52 0.62 -15.87
N ILE A 285 -9.29 1.07 -16.15
CA ILE A 285 -8.06 0.52 -15.55
C ILE A 285 -8.01 0.85 -14.05
N PHE A 286 -8.18 2.12 -13.67
CA PHE A 286 -8.05 2.53 -12.28
C PHE A 286 -9.22 2.04 -11.41
N ALA A 287 -10.44 1.97 -11.94
CA ALA A 287 -11.56 1.38 -11.24
C ALA A 287 -11.34 -0.13 -11.00
N ALA A 288 -10.88 -0.85 -12.01
CA ALA A 288 -10.51 -2.24 -11.88
C ALA A 288 -9.38 -2.45 -10.85
N ASN A 289 -8.32 -1.64 -10.91
CA ASN A 289 -7.20 -1.69 -9.97
C ASN A 289 -7.66 -1.44 -8.54
N GLY A 290 -8.59 -0.51 -8.31
CA GLY A 290 -9.18 -0.27 -6.99
C GLY A 290 -9.90 -1.50 -6.46
N MET A 291 -10.78 -2.12 -7.25
CA MET A 291 -11.48 -3.34 -6.86
C MET A 291 -10.53 -4.52 -6.63
N LEU A 292 -9.54 -4.72 -7.51
CA LEU A 292 -8.55 -5.78 -7.38
C LEU A 292 -7.67 -5.60 -6.13
N THR A 293 -7.33 -4.37 -5.76
CA THR A 293 -6.59 -4.07 -4.52
C THR A 293 -7.35 -4.50 -3.28
N VAL A 294 -8.67 -4.28 -3.24
CA VAL A 294 -9.51 -4.78 -2.13
C VAL A 294 -9.58 -6.29 -2.16
N LEU A 295 -9.81 -6.90 -3.33
CA LEU A 295 -9.90 -8.36 -3.49
C LEU A 295 -8.65 -9.12 -3.05
N THR A 296 -7.47 -8.52 -3.19
CA THR A 296 -6.21 -9.14 -2.72
C THR A 296 -6.04 -9.13 -1.20
N THR A 297 -6.90 -8.43 -0.47
CA THR A 297 -6.86 -8.32 1.01
C THR A 297 -8.04 -9.00 1.71
N VAL A 298 -9.07 -9.34 0.97
CA VAL A 298 -10.28 -10.03 1.44
C VAL A 298 -10.19 -11.52 1.24
#